data_a9875fbfcc6a7344dc12b0659ab1c388
#
_entry.id   a9875fbfcc6a7344dc12b0659ab1c388
#
_cell.length_a   1.000
_cell.length_b   1.000
_cell.length_c   1.000
_cell.angle_alpha   90.00
_cell.angle_beta   90.00
_cell.angle_gamma   90.00
#
_symmetry.space_group_name_H-M   'P 1'
#
loop_
_entity.id
_entity.type
_entity.pdbx_description
1 polymer ?
#
loop_
_entity_poly.entity_id
_entity_poly.type
_entity_poly.pdbx_seq_one_letter_code
_entity_poly.pdbx_strand_id
1 'polypeptide(L)'
;MNITIAGFMATTLLDYPGEVASVIFLPWCNLRCPYCHNPSIVNPEEDSLDSIELIIDAIKKRKNLITSVVITGGEPTLYDDLQKYIDLFHSWGLKVKVDTNGTRPEVVKKITPDYIAMDLKTSLKKYVALGYSESTDKIEESLKWIKKSGIEYEIRTTAAPLIFTKEDLIEILPILKDVKNYIITNFRNGETLNPEYNNNTPYRDDEIEDFVTIAKDAGIPCTLR
;
A
#
# COMPACT_ATOMS: atom_id res chain seq x y z
N MET A 1 -4.04 -1.04 -22.44
CA MET A 1 -4.80 -2.19 -21.88
C MET A 1 -5.96 -1.62 -21.10
N ASN A 2 -7.15 -2.19 -21.20
CA ASN A 2 -8.23 -1.83 -20.27
C ASN A 2 -7.84 -2.36 -18.90
N ILE A 3 -7.95 -1.52 -17.87
CA ILE A 3 -7.72 -1.98 -16.48
C ILE A 3 -8.82 -2.98 -16.11
N THR A 4 -8.42 -4.12 -15.57
CA THR A 4 -9.31 -5.09 -14.94
C THR A 4 -9.27 -4.92 -13.43
N ILE A 5 -10.28 -5.40 -12.74
CA ILE A 5 -10.46 -5.26 -11.30
C ILE A 5 -10.52 -6.63 -10.65
N ALA A 6 -9.74 -6.85 -9.60
CA ALA A 6 -9.75 -8.08 -8.81
C ALA A 6 -10.76 -8.05 -7.66
N GLY A 7 -11.23 -6.87 -7.28
CA GLY A 7 -12.24 -6.72 -6.24
C GLY A 7 -12.72 -5.29 -6.06
N PHE A 8 -13.89 -5.17 -5.45
CA PHE A 8 -14.50 -3.88 -5.14
C PHE A 8 -15.18 -3.91 -3.77
N MET A 9 -14.87 -2.94 -2.94
CA MET A 9 -15.56 -2.71 -1.68
C MET A 9 -16.36 -1.41 -1.79
N ALA A 10 -17.68 -1.54 -1.69
CA ALA A 10 -18.59 -0.41 -1.93
C ALA A 10 -18.46 0.72 -0.91
N THR A 11 -18.14 0.40 0.37
CA THR A 11 -18.00 1.40 1.43
C THR A 11 -17.07 0.90 2.52
N THR A 12 -16.15 1.75 2.95
CA THR A 12 -15.27 1.57 4.10
C THR A 12 -15.09 2.89 4.85
N LEU A 13 -14.78 2.80 6.14
CA LEU A 13 -14.40 3.92 7.00
C LEU A 13 -12.95 3.80 7.48
N LEU A 14 -12.22 2.80 7.01
CA LEU A 14 -10.89 2.43 7.52
C LEU A 14 -9.75 2.71 6.52
N ASP A 15 -10.05 2.62 5.22
CA ASP A 15 -9.01 2.61 4.20
C ASP A 15 -8.53 4.00 3.77
N TYR A 16 -9.29 5.05 4.06
CA TYR A 16 -8.88 6.43 3.85
C TYR A 16 -9.10 7.24 5.15
N PRO A 17 -8.03 7.80 5.77
CA PRO A 17 -8.16 8.52 7.02
C PRO A 17 -9.17 9.69 6.94
N GLY A 18 -10.22 9.63 7.77
CA GLY A 18 -11.23 10.69 7.88
C GLY A 18 -12.27 10.75 6.75
N GLU A 19 -12.27 9.80 5.82
CA GLU A 19 -13.17 9.79 4.67
C GLU A 19 -14.07 8.54 4.65
N VAL A 20 -15.21 8.65 3.95
CA VAL A 20 -16.05 7.51 3.57
C VAL A 20 -15.64 7.08 2.17
N ALA A 21 -15.02 5.94 2.03
CA ALA A 21 -14.40 5.52 0.78
C ALA A 21 -15.08 4.31 0.13
N SER A 22 -15.03 4.23 -1.21
CA SER A 22 -15.06 2.97 -1.94
C SER A 22 -13.63 2.50 -2.22
N VAL A 23 -13.40 1.19 -2.26
CA VAL A 23 -12.06 0.63 -2.54
C VAL A 23 -12.09 -0.19 -3.81
N ILE A 24 -11.14 0.08 -4.70
CA ILE A 24 -10.87 -0.68 -5.92
C ILE A 24 -9.60 -1.49 -5.69
N PHE A 25 -9.67 -2.80 -5.89
CA PHE A 25 -8.52 -3.69 -5.80
C PHE A 25 -8.06 -4.05 -7.22
N LEU A 26 -6.93 -3.50 -7.64
CA LEU A 26 -6.31 -3.82 -8.92
C LEU A 26 -5.58 -5.17 -8.83
N PRO A 27 -5.66 -6.02 -9.86
CA PRO A 27 -4.93 -7.27 -9.91
C PRO A 27 -3.44 -7.05 -10.15
N TRP A 28 -2.68 -8.12 -9.97
CA TRP A 28 -1.24 -8.23 -10.20
C TRP A 28 -0.40 -7.41 -9.22
N CYS A 29 0.71 -8.00 -8.83
CA CYS A 29 1.74 -7.35 -8.03
C CYS A 29 3.11 -7.79 -8.54
N ASN A 30 4.08 -6.90 -8.50
CA ASN A 30 5.47 -7.21 -8.82
C ASN A 30 6.29 -7.68 -7.60
N LEU A 31 5.67 -7.77 -6.43
CA LEU A 31 6.24 -8.42 -5.25
C LEU A 31 5.56 -9.76 -4.96
N ARG A 32 6.25 -10.61 -4.22
CA ARG A 32 5.77 -11.92 -3.74
C ARG A 32 5.99 -12.02 -2.24
N CYS A 33 5.40 -11.05 -1.50
CA CYS A 33 5.50 -11.05 -0.04
C CYS A 33 4.88 -12.33 0.54
N PRO A 34 5.62 -13.16 1.28
CA PRO A 34 5.09 -14.44 1.77
C PRO A 34 3.90 -14.26 2.70
N TYR A 35 3.82 -13.12 3.39
CA TYR A 35 2.75 -12.74 4.31
C TYR A 35 1.57 -12.00 3.65
N CYS A 36 1.52 -11.93 2.31
CA CYS A 36 0.44 -11.22 1.61
C CYS A 36 -0.89 -11.93 1.81
N HIS A 37 -1.88 -11.24 2.38
CA HIS A 37 -3.23 -11.75 2.62
C HIS A 37 -4.15 -11.75 1.40
N ASN A 38 -3.64 -11.35 0.24
CA ASN A 38 -4.41 -11.26 -1.00
C ASN A 38 -3.79 -12.12 -2.12
N PRO A 39 -3.62 -13.45 -1.92
CA PRO A 39 -2.98 -14.30 -2.93
C PRO A 39 -3.71 -14.29 -4.27
N SER A 40 -5.04 -14.25 -4.25
CA SER A 40 -5.89 -14.18 -5.44
C SER A 40 -5.75 -12.88 -6.23
N ILE A 41 -5.34 -11.78 -5.58
CA ILE A 41 -5.08 -10.50 -6.24
C ILE A 41 -3.67 -10.49 -6.86
N VAL A 42 -2.70 -11.13 -6.20
CA VAL A 42 -1.31 -11.17 -6.68
C VAL A 42 -1.17 -11.99 -7.95
N ASN A 43 -1.90 -13.11 -8.06
CA ASN A 43 -1.95 -13.99 -9.22
C ASN A 43 -3.41 -14.36 -9.51
N PRO A 44 -4.22 -13.44 -10.04
CA PRO A 44 -5.63 -13.72 -10.29
C PRO A 44 -5.82 -14.70 -11.44
N GLU A 45 -6.92 -15.46 -11.38
CA GLU A 45 -7.45 -16.16 -12.53
C GLU A 45 -8.13 -15.13 -13.44
N GLU A 46 -7.85 -15.17 -14.75
CA GLU A 46 -8.37 -14.15 -15.69
C GLU A 46 -9.90 -14.06 -15.67
N ASP A 47 -10.59 -15.20 -15.57
CA ASP A 47 -12.05 -15.29 -15.53
C ASP A 47 -12.64 -14.72 -14.22
N SER A 48 -11.84 -14.44 -13.21
CA SER A 48 -12.27 -13.84 -11.94
C SER A 48 -12.22 -12.31 -11.94
N LEU A 49 -11.76 -11.69 -13.03
CA LEU A 49 -11.56 -10.25 -13.11
C LEU A 49 -12.79 -9.54 -13.71
N ASP A 50 -13.22 -8.49 -13.03
CA ASP A 50 -14.27 -7.60 -13.51
C ASP A 50 -13.72 -6.52 -14.45
N SER A 51 -14.59 -5.96 -15.29
CA SER A 51 -14.22 -4.78 -16.06
C SER A 51 -14.28 -3.52 -15.20
N ILE A 52 -13.36 -2.59 -15.43
CA ILE A 52 -13.31 -1.30 -14.70
C ILE A 52 -14.60 -0.48 -14.93
N GLU A 53 -15.26 -0.61 -16.08
CA GLU A 53 -16.48 0.12 -16.42
C GLU A 53 -17.62 -0.18 -15.44
N LEU A 54 -17.77 -1.46 -15.03
CA LEU A 54 -18.79 -1.86 -14.06
C LEU A 54 -18.56 -1.16 -12.70
N ILE A 55 -17.30 -1.06 -12.28
CA ILE A 55 -16.93 -0.44 -11.01
C ILE A 55 -17.08 1.09 -11.09
N ILE A 56 -16.69 1.70 -12.21
CA ILE A 56 -16.90 3.13 -12.48
C ILE A 56 -18.39 3.48 -12.36
N ASP A 57 -19.28 2.69 -12.97
CA ASP A 57 -20.72 2.89 -12.87
C ASP A 57 -21.25 2.72 -11.43
N ALA A 58 -20.74 1.74 -10.70
CA ALA A 58 -21.09 1.53 -9.30
C ALA A 58 -20.67 2.73 -8.43
N ILE A 59 -19.46 3.23 -8.58
CA ILE A 59 -18.96 4.41 -7.85
C ILE A 59 -19.76 5.66 -8.24
N LYS A 60 -20.04 5.88 -9.53
CA LYS A 60 -20.81 7.01 -10.01
C LYS A 60 -22.20 7.08 -9.39
N LYS A 61 -22.87 5.94 -9.24
CA LYS A 61 -24.18 5.84 -8.56
C LYS A 61 -24.09 6.18 -7.06
N ARG A 62 -22.92 6.02 -6.46
CA ARG A 62 -22.67 6.21 -5.03
C ARG A 62 -21.95 7.51 -4.68
N LYS A 63 -21.61 8.35 -5.63
CA LYS A 63 -20.78 9.56 -5.43
C LYS A 63 -21.34 10.57 -4.41
N ASN A 64 -22.64 10.50 -4.10
CA ASN A 64 -23.28 11.32 -3.06
C ASN A 64 -23.30 10.64 -1.67
N LEU A 65 -22.84 9.39 -1.56
CA LEU A 65 -22.79 8.59 -0.34
C LEU A 65 -21.38 8.37 0.17
N ILE A 66 -20.38 8.62 -0.69
CA ILE A 66 -18.95 8.49 -0.39
C ILE A 66 -18.27 9.83 -0.65
N THR A 67 -17.12 10.05 -0.01
CA THR A 67 -16.30 11.25 -0.20
C THR A 67 -15.00 10.96 -0.94
N SER A 68 -14.66 9.69 -1.09
CA SER A 68 -13.37 9.30 -1.66
C SER A 68 -13.37 7.91 -2.32
N VAL A 69 -12.33 7.66 -3.09
CA VAL A 69 -11.99 6.35 -3.68
C VAL A 69 -10.56 5.99 -3.28
N VAL A 70 -10.36 4.74 -2.84
CA VAL A 70 -9.03 4.16 -2.63
C VAL A 70 -8.72 3.23 -3.78
N ILE A 71 -7.57 3.40 -4.41
CA ILE A 71 -7.03 2.51 -5.43
C ILE A 71 -5.88 1.73 -4.81
N THR A 72 -6.06 0.43 -4.67
CA THR A 72 -5.14 -0.49 -3.97
C THR A 72 -5.14 -1.86 -4.67
N GLY A 73 -4.83 -2.93 -3.98
CA GLY A 73 -4.89 -4.31 -4.48
C GLY A 73 -3.54 -4.99 -4.51
N GLY A 74 -3.06 -5.35 -5.70
CA GLY A 74 -1.70 -5.80 -5.91
C GLY A 74 -0.73 -4.63 -5.88
N GLU A 75 -0.36 -4.10 -7.06
CA GLU A 75 0.41 -2.86 -7.16
C GLU A 75 -0.21 -1.93 -8.21
N PRO A 76 -0.91 -0.86 -7.79
CA PRO A 76 -1.57 0.06 -8.72
C PRO A 76 -0.64 0.75 -9.70
N THR A 77 0.62 0.99 -9.33
CA THR A 77 1.59 1.65 -10.22
C THR A 77 2.09 0.75 -11.37
N LEU A 78 1.64 -0.50 -11.46
CA LEU A 78 1.85 -1.32 -12.66
C LEU A 78 1.03 -0.80 -13.86
N TYR A 79 0.04 0.06 -13.63
CA TYR A 79 -0.83 0.61 -14.65
C TYR A 79 -0.41 2.04 -15.00
N ASP A 80 0.18 2.22 -16.17
CA ASP A 80 0.71 3.53 -16.62
C ASP A 80 -0.38 4.59 -16.83
N ASP A 81 -1.64 4.18 -16.99
CA ASP A 81 -2.81 5.06 -17.17
C ASP A 81 -3.61 5.31 -15.87
N LEU A 82 -3.02 4.98 -14.70
CA LEU A 82 -3.62 5.20 -13.38
C LEU A 82 -4.14 6.64 -13.19
N GLN A 83 -3.42 7.64 -13.73
CA GLN A 83 -3.81 9.05 -13.63
C GLN A 83 -5.18 9.34 -14.23
N LYS A 84 -5.58 8.66 -15.30
CA LYS A 84 -6.91 8.87 -15.92
C LYS A 84 -8.05 8.59 -14.94
N TYR A 85 -7.90 7.57 -14.10
CA TYR A 85 -8.92 7.20 -13.12
C TYR A 85 -8.92 8.15 -11.93
N ILE A 86 -7.76 8.65 -11.53
CA ILE A 86 -7.64 9.72 -10.54
C ILE A 86 -8.39 10.96 -11.03
N ASP A 87 -8.11 11.42 -12.26
CA ASP A 87 -8.79 12.58 -12.88
C ASP A 87 -10.31 12.37 -12.99
N LEU A 88 -10.73 11.15 -13.35
CA LEU A 88 -12.14 10.80 -13.45
C LEU A 88 -12.85 10.96 -12.10
N PHE A 89 -12.29 10.42 -11.01
CA PHE A 89 -12.89 10.52 -9.69
C PHE A 89 -12.84 11.96 -9.16
N HIS A 90 -11.78 12.70 -9.41
CA HIS A 90 -11.70 14.13 -9.12
C HIS A 90 -12.79 14.93 -9.86
N SER A 91 -13.10 14.57 -11.12
CA SER A 91 -14.17 15.21 -11.87
C SER A 91 -15.56 15.03 -11.26
N TRP A 92 -15.72 14.04 -10.37
CA TRP A 92 -16.94 13.80 -9.61
C TRP A 92 -16.92 14.42 -8.21
N GLY A 93 -15.85 15.13 -7.86
CA GLY A 93 -15.65 15.76 -6.55
C GLY A 93 -15.24 14.78 -5.45
N LEU A 94 -14.75 13.58 -5.84
CA LEU A 94 -14.25 12.57 -4.90
C LEU A 94 -12.74 12.73 -4.72
N LYS A 95 -12.28 12.62 -3.48
CA LYS A 95 -10.84 12.49 -3.19
C LYS A 95 -10.33 11.12 -3.61
N VAL A 96 -9.06 11.03 -3.95
CA VAL A 96 -8.41 9.77 -4.34
C VAL A 96 -7.21 9.47 -3.45
N LYS A 97 -7.18 8.26 -2.90
CA LYS A 97 -6.02 7.69 -2.22
C LYS A 97 -5.43 6.57 -3.09
N VAL A 98 -4.12 6.53 -3.17
CA VAL A 98 -3.39 5.43 -3.83
C VAL A 98 -2.49 4.74 -2.82
N ASP A 99 -2.62 3.41 -2.72
CA ASP A 99 -1.69 2.56 -1.98
C ASP A 99 -0.65 2.01 -2.96
N THR A 100 0.64 2.06 -2.61
CA THR A 100 1.71 1.57 -3.48
C THR A 100 2.87 0.97 -2.68
N ASN A 101 3.57 0.00 -3.26
CA ASN A 101 4.82 -0.52 -2.71
C ASN A 101 6.06 0.32 -3.09
N GLY A 102 5.87 1.38 -3.87
CA GLY A 102 6.92 2.35 -4.21
C GLY A 102 7.97 1.86 -5.22
N THR A 103 7.81 0.69 -5.83
CA THR A 103 8.81 0.12 -6.75
C THR A 103 8.84 0.78 -8.14
N ARG A 104 7.85 1.64 -8.46
CA ARG A 104 7.69 2.30 -9.77
C ARG A 104 7.71 3.83 -9.66
N PRO A 105 8.88 4.44 -9.32
CA PRO A 105 8.99 5.90 -9.16
C PRO A 105 8.56 6.70 -10.39
N GLU A 106 8.72 6.13 -11.58
CA GLU A 106 8.33 6.74 -12.83
C GLU A 106 6.81 6.92 -12.99
N VAL A 107 6.01 6.10 -12.30
CA VAL A 107 4.55 6.24 -12.23
C VAL A 107 4.16 7.07 -11.02
N VAL A 108 4.74 6.78 -9.84
CA VAL A 108 4.50 7.53 -8.59
C VAL A 108 4.66 9.04 -8.80
N LYS A 109 5.64 9.46 -9.61
CA LYS A 109 5.90 10.88 -9.89
C LYS A 109 4.91 11.53 -10.86
N LYS A 110 4.13 10.75 -11.59
CA LYS A 110 3.17 11.26 -12.58
C LYS A 110 1.75 11.33 -12.06
N ILE A 111 1.43 10.62 -10.99
CA ILE A 111 0.09 10.61 -10.41
C ILE A 111 -0.09 11.75 -9.40
N THR A 112 -1.32 12.26 -9.32
CA THR A 112 -1.68 13.38 -8.44
C THR A 112 -2.91 13.06 -7.59
N PRO A 113 -2.87 12.00 -6.75
CA PRO A 113 -3.94 11.72 -5.80
C PRO A 113 -3.91 12.73 -4.65
N ASP A 114 -4.98 12.76 -3.83
CA ASP A 114 -5.02 13.56 -2.60
C ASP A 114 -4.20 12.94 -1.47
N TYR A 115 -4.01 11.61 -1.50
CA TYR A 115 -3.30 10.88 -0.47
C TYR A 115 -2.51 9.71 -1.05
N ILE A 116 -1.28 9.50 -0.57
CA ILE A 116 -0.47 8.34 -0.90
C ILE A 116 -0.14 7.55 0.37
N ALA A 117 -0.46 6.26 0.39
CA ALA A 117 0.08 5.33 1.37
C ALA A 117 1.15 4.46 0.71
N MET A 118 2.40 4.66 1.10
CA MET A 118 3.50 3.85 0.56
C MET A 118 3.91 2.77 1.56
N ASP A 119 3.93 1.54 1.12
CA ASP A 119 4.37 0.41 1.92
C ASP A 119 5.88 0.17 1.76
N LEU A 120 6.65 0.50 2.78
CA LEU A 120 8.04 0.09 2.93
C LEU A 120 8.06 -1.28 3.62
N LYS A 121 8.27 -2.33 2.85
CA LYS A 121 7.95 -3.70 3.29
C LYS A 121 8.98 -4.29 4.28
N THR A 122 10.25 -3.94 4.13
CA THR A 122 11.36 -4.41 4.97
C THR A 122 12.62 -3.58 4.66
N SER A 123 13.77 -3.95 5.24
CA SER A 123 15.06 -3.35 4.86
C SER A 123 15.37 -3.60 3.37
N LEU A 124 16.01 -2.63 2.72
CA LEU A 124 16.19 -2.67 1.26
C LEU A 124 16.92 -3.92 0.78
N LYS A 125 17.89 -4.41 1.53
CA LYS A 125 18.62 -5.65 1.22
C LYS A 125 17.76 -6.91 1.21
N LYS A 126 16.63 -6.91 1.93
CA LYS A 126 15.70 -8.05 2.01
C LYS A 126 14.61 -8.06 0.94
N TYR A 127 14.51 -7.05 0.09
CA TYR A 127 13.48 -7.02 -0.96
C TYR A 127 13.61 -8.20 -1.94
N VAL A 128 14.80 -8.77 -2.10
CA VAL A 128 15.01 -10.00 -2.87
C VAL A 128 14.19 -11.18 -2.31
N ALA A 129 14.00 -11.25 -1.00
CA ALA A 129 13.16 -12.26 -0.36
C ALA A 129 11.65 -12.05 -0.62
N LEU A 130 11.27 -10.86 -1.11
CA LEU A 130 9.93 -10.53 -1.56
C LEU A 130 9.75 -10.73 -3.07
N GLY A 131 10.70 -11.38 -3.74
CA GLY A 131 10.69 -11.60 -5.18
C GLY A 131 11.04 -10.36 -6.02
N TYR A 132 11.58 -9.31 -5.41
CA TYR A 132 11.99 -8.10 -6.12
C TYR A 132 13.43 -8.25 -6.63
N SER A 133 13.61 -8.19 -7.95
CA SER A 133 14.91 -8.40 -8.63
C SER A 133 15.51 -7.13 -9.21
N GLU A 134 14.82 -5.98 -9.10
CA GLU A 134 15.31 -4.71 -9.58
C GLU A 134 16.08 -3.93 -8.49
N SER A 135 16.67 -2.78 -8.85
CA SER A 135 17.35 -1.92 -7.88
C SER A 135 16.38 -1.33 -6.85
N THR A 136 16.71 -1.50 -5.58
CA THR A 136 15.97 -0.89 -4.46
C THR A 136 16.11 0.62 -4.38
N ASP A 137 17.03 1.23 -5.14
CA ASP A 137 17.13 2.68 -5.30
C ASP A 137 15.81 3.30 -5.80
N LYS A 138 15.04 2.54 -6.59
CA LYS A 138 13.70 2.94 -7.04
C LYS A 138 12.73 3.19 -5.88
N ILE A 139 12.80 2.37 -4.84
CA ILE A 139 11.96 2.49 -3.65
C ILE A 139 12.34 3.76 -2.87
N GLU A 140 13.63 4.00 -2.70
CA GLU A 140 14.12 5.25 -2.10
C GLU A 140 13.74 6.47 -2.92
N GLU A 141 13.81 6.38 -4.23
CA GLU A 141 13.43 7.45 -5.15
C GLU A 141 11.96 7.83 -5.00
N SER A 142 11.06 6.82 -4.94
CA SER A 142 9.63 7.04 -4.66
C SER A 142 9.42 7.70 -3.32
N LEU A 143 10.05 7.19 -2.26
CA LEU A 143 9.95 7.75 -0.91
C LEU A 143 10.47 9.21 -0.85
N LYS A 144 11.62 9.48 -1.46
CA LYS A 144 12.18 10.84 -1.53
C LYS A 144 11.26 11.82 -2.26
N TRP A 145 10.61 11.36 -3.33
CA TRP A 145 9.66 12.18 -4.07
C TRP A 145 8.37 12.42 -3.26
N ILE A 146 7.77 11.37 -2.68
CA ILE A 146 6.55 11.48 -1.87
C ILE A 146 6.74 12.50 -0.74
N LYS A 147 7.85 12.43 -0.01
CA LYS A 147 8.17 13.40 1.07
C LYS A 147 8.18 14.87 0.60
N LYS A 148 8.42 15.13 -0.68
CA LYS A 148 8.57 16.49 -1.26
C LYS A 148 7.40 16.90 -2.15
N SER A 149 6.48 15.98 -2.47
CA SER A 149 5.43 16.19 -3.46
C SER A 149 4.37 17.23 -3.05
N GLY A 150 4.21 17.46 -1.75
CA GLY A 150 3.10 18.26 -1.21
C GLY A 150 1.79 17.48 -1.06
N ILE A 151 1.71 16.24 -1.56
CA ILE A 151 0.57 15.34 -1.38
C ILE A 151 0.57 14.84 0.07
N GLU A 152 -0.61 14.71 0.69
CA GLU A 152 -0.73 14.07 2.00
C GLU A 152 -0.33 12.58 1.89
N TYR A 153 0.39 12.08 2.90
CA TYR A 153 0.90 10.71 2.81
C TYR A 153 1.12 10.05 4.16
N GLU A 154 1.18 8.74 4.14
CA GLU A 154 1.73 7.89 5.20
C GLU A 154 2.72 6.88 4.61
N ILE A 155 3.73 6.51 5.39
CA ILE A 155 4.60 5.36 5.09
C ILE A 155 4.19 4.23 6.04
N ARG A 156 4.00 3.03 5.51
CA ARG A 156 3.52 1.89 6.29
C ARG A 156 4.51 0.74 6.24
N THR A 157 4.60 0.00 7.33
CA THR A 157 5.30 -1.29 7.38
C THR A 157 4.45 -2.30 8.14
N THR A 158 4.21 -3.47 7.53
CA THR A 158 3.68 -4.62 8.26
C THR A 158 4.82 -5.33 8.95
N ALA A 159 4.81 -5.35 10.27
CA ALA A 159 5.77 -6.10 11.07
C ALA A 159 5.45 -7.60 10.98
N ALA A 160 5.92 -8.21 9.90
CA ALA A 160 5.75 -9.62 9.61
C ALA A 160 6.99 -10.39 10.11
N PRO A 161 6.85 -11.34 11.05
CA PRO A 161 7.97 -12.11 11.60
C PRO A 161 8.82 -12.73 10.47
N LEU A 162 10.13 -12.84 10.68
CA LEU A 162 11.14 -13.29 9.71
C LEU A 162 11.41 -12.30 8.54
N ILE A 163 10.44 -11.48 8.15
CA ILE A 163 10.56 -10.51 7.05
C ILE A 163 10.96 -9.14 7.57
N PHE A 164 10.34 -8.68 8.65
CA PHE A 164 10.65 -7.39 9.26
C PHE A 164 10.96 -7.55 10.74
N THR A 165 12.19 -7.31 11.12
CA THR A 165 12.72 -7.42 12.48
C THR A 165 13.12 -6.05 13.03
N LYS A 166 13.53 -5.96 14.30
CA LYS A 166 14.06 -4.70 14.89
C LYS A 166 15.32 -4.23 14.15
N GLU A 167 16.16 -5.16 13.70
CA GLU A 167 17.35 -4.85 12.93
C GLU A 167 16.97 -4.24 11.56
N ASP A 168 15.93 -4.76 10.91
CA ASP A 168 15.42 -4.18 9.66
C ASP A 168 14.87 -2.77 9.89
N LEU A 169 14.15 -2.54 10.98
CA LEU A 169 13.69 -1.20 11.33
C LEU A 169 14.87 -0.25 11.51
N ILE A 170 15.88 -0.63 12.30
CA ILE A 170 17.07 0.20 12.53
C ILE A 170 17.76 0.54 11.21
N GLU A 171 17.84 -0.41 10.29
CA GLU A 171 18.46 -0.20 8.97
C GLU A 171 17.70 0.81 8.11
N ILE A 172 16.36 0.87 8.21
CA ILE A 172 15.56 1.81 7.41
C ILE A 172 15.34 3.18 8.09
N LEU A 173 15.69 3.37 9.36
CA LEU A 173 15.54 4.67 10.04
C LEU A 173 16.15 5.85 9.26
N PRO A 174 17.34 5.73 8.64
CA PRO A 174 17.93 6.84 7.87
C PRO A 174 17.05 7.28 6.68
N ILE A 175 16.42 6.37 5.98
CA ILE A 175 15.54 6.71 4.84
C ILE A 175 14.17 7.22 5.29
N LEU A 176 13.73 6.86 6.50
CA LEU A 176 12.51 7.37 7.14
C LEU A 176 12.68 8.76 7.75
N LYS A 177 13.90 9.28 7.81
CA LYS A 177 14.12 10.63 8.31
C LYS A 177 13.23 11.64 7.58
N ASP A 178 12.66 12.59 8.32
CA ASP A 178 11.72 13.63 7.84
C ASP A 178 10.40 13.10 7.27
N VAL A 179 10.04 11.83 7.53
CA VAL A 179 8.70 11.31 7.28
C VAL A 179 7.73 11.92 8.30
N LYS A 180 6.58 12.40 7.81
CA LYS A 180 5.56 13.04 8.67
C LYS A 180 4.67 12.04 9.39
N ASN A 181 4.47 10.86 8.83
CA ASN A 181 3.59 9.84 9.37
C ASN A 181 4.11 8.45 8.99
N TYR A 182 4.64 7.73 9.96
CA TYR A 182 5.07 6.34 9.82
C TYR A 182 4.14 5.44 10.61
N ILE A 183 3.62 4.40 9.97
CA ILE A 183 2.65 3.48 10.56
C ILE A 183 3.23 2.08 10.56
N ILE A 184 3.27 1.48 11.73
CA ILE A 184 3.57 0.06 11.88
C ILE A 184 2.27 -0.68 12.12
N THR A 185 2.06 -1.78 11.40
CA THR A 185 0.92 -2.70 11.61
C THR A 185 1.47 -4.06 11.98
N ASN A 186 0.90 -4.71 12.98
CA ASN A 186 1.28 -6.08 13.28
C ASN A 186 0.75 -7.04 12.21
N PHE A 187 1.53 -8.06 11.87
CA PHE A 187 1.06 -9.17 11.07
C PHE A 187 -0.14 -9.85 11.75
N ARG A 188 -1.07 -10.38 10.98
CA ARG A 188 -2.20 -11.17 11.48
C ARG A 188 -2.17 -12.55 10.85
N ASN A 189 -2.54 -13.57 11.62
CA ASN A 189 -2.70 -14.91 11.10
C ASN A 189 -3.85 -14.96 10.10
N GLY A 190 -3.75 -15.86 9.13
CA GLY A 190 -4.76 -16.05 8.11
C GLY A 190 -4.16 -16.66 6.85
N GLU A 191 -4.96 -16.76 5.82
CA GLU A 191 -4.47 -17.17 4.51
C GLU A 191 -3.45 -16.15 3.98
N THR A 192 -2.30 -16.66 3.51
CA THR A 192 -1.24 -15.83 2.91
C THR A 192 -0.72 -16.46 1.62
N LEU A 193 0.02 -15.64 0.84
CA LEU A 193 0.58 -16.06 -0.45
C LEU A 193 1.49 -17.30 -0.32
N ASN A 194 2.27 -17.40 0.75
CA ASN A 194 3.01 -18.62 1.08
C ASN A 194 2.27 -19.36 2.22
N PRO A 195 1.66 -20.53 1.95
CA PRO A 195 0.93 -21.30 2.97
C PRO A 195 1.75 -21.64 4.21
N GLU A 196 3.07 -21.78 4.09
CA GLU A 196 3.96 -22.02 5.23
C GLU A 196 3.96 -20.82 6.21
N TYR A 197 3.62 -19.62 5.71
CA TYR A 197 3.55 -18.41 6.50
C TYR A 197 2.26 -18.28 7.31
N ASN A 198 1.20 -19.02 6.98
CA ASN A 198 -0.12 -18.92 7.61
C ASN A 198 -0.08 -19.10 9.14
N ASN A 199 0.85 -19.92 9.63
CA ASN A 199 0.96 -20.27 11.05
C ASN A 199 2.06 -19.49 11.79
N ASN A 200 2.67 -18.49 11.17
CA ASN A 200 3.65 -17.66 11.87
C ASN A 200 2.96 -16.86 12.99
N THR A 201 3.56 -16.88 14.16
CA THR A 201 3.04 -16.14 15.30
C THR A 201 3.33 -14.64 15.12
N PRO A 202 2.30 -13.76 15.13
CA PRO A 202 2.49 -12.32 15.17
C PRO A 202 3.39 -11.88 16.32
N TYR A 203 3.99 -10.73 16.23
CA TYR A 203 4.68 -10.13 17.37
C TYR A 203 3.68 -9.89 18.51
N ARG A 204 4.13 -10.10 19.76
CA ARG A 204 3.34 -9.75 20.95
C ARG A 204 3.18 -8.23 21.05
N ASP A 205 2.20 -7.78 21.84
CA ASP A 205 1.93 -6.35 22.00
C ASP A 205 3.15 -5.57 22.52
N ASP A 206 3.90 -6.14 23.48
CA ASP A 206 5.13 -5.55 23.98
C ASP A 206 6.25 -5.47 22.93
N GLU A 207 6.37 -6.50 22.09
CA GLU A 207 7.36 -6.53 21.00
C GLU A 207 7.05 -5.52 19.91
N ILE A 208 5.76 -5.36 19.53
CA ILE A 208 5.37 -4.40 18.49
C ILE A 208 5.45 -2.95 18.99
N GLU A 209 5.18 -2.71 20.28
CA GLU A 209 5.38 -1.40 20.93
C GLU A 209 6.85 -0.99 20.95
N ASP A 210 7.79 -1.93 21.09
CA ASP A 210 9.21 -1.66 20.97
C ASP A 210 9.59 -1.11 19.58
N PHE A 211 9.00 -1.63 18.49
CA PHE A 211 9.23 -1.08 17.15
C PHE A 211 8.83 0.40 17.06
N VAL A 212 7.66 0.73 17.63
CA VAL A 212 7.17 2.12 17.65
C VAL A 212 8.11 3.00 18.49
N THR A 213 8.58 2.50 19.64
CA THR A 213 9.51 3.20 20.51
C THR A 213 10.85 3.47 19.81
N ILE A 214 11.44 2.47 19.16
CA ILE A 214 12.69 2.61 18.39
C ILE A 214 12.55 3.71 17.31
N ALA A 215 11.44 3.72 16.58
CA ALA A 215 11.20 4.74 15.56
C ALA A 215 11.06 6.14 16.17
N LYS A 216 10.31 6.29 17.27
CA LYS A 216 10.14 7.56 17.97
C LYS A 216 11.45 8.10 18.57
N ASP A 217 12.25 7.24 19.16
CA ASP A 217 13.57 7.61 19.73
C ASP A 217 14.53 8.09 18.65
N ALA A 218 14.36 7.61 17.41
CA ALA A 218 15.07 8.10 16.24
C ALA A 218 14.48 9.42 15.65
N GLY A 219 13.45 10.00 16.31
CA GLY A 219 12.82 11.24 15.88
C GLY A 219 11.80 11.08 14.75
N ILE A 220 11.30 9.87 14.49
CA ILE A 220 10.32 9.59 13.44
C ILE A 220 8.92 9.53 14.07
N PRO A 221 7.95 10.37 13.63
CA PRO A 221 6.55 10.27 14.06
C PRO A 221 5.98 8.90 13.69
N CYS A 222 5.82 8.02 14.66
CA CYS A 222 5.39 6.63 14.47
C CYS A 222 4.17 6.29 15.31
N THR A 223 3.23 5.56 14.71
CA THR A 223 2.04 5.02 15.39
C THR A 223 1.82 3.56 15.04
N LEU A 224 1.21 2.82 15.96
CA LEU A 224 0.67 1.48 15.72
C LEU A 224 -0.76 1.59 15.20
N ARG A 225 -1.11 0.77 14.20
CA ARG A 225 -2.49 0.68 13.67
C ARG A 225 -2.97 -0.77 13.72
#